data_7166fb2dc3279f2cdb3a72815b5ffb87
#
_entry.id   7166fb2dc3279f2cdb3a72815b5ffb87
#
_cell.length_a   1.000
_cell.length_b   1.000
_cell.length_c   1.000
_cell.angle_alpha   90.00
_cell.angle_beta   90.00
_cell.angle_gamma   90.00
#
_symmetry.space_group_name_H-M   'P 1'
#
loop_
_entity.id
_entity.type
_entity.pdbx_description
1 polymer ?
#
loop_
_entity_poly.entity_id
_entity_poly.type
_entity_poly.pdbx_seq_one_letter_code
_entity_poly.pdbx_strand_id
1 'polypeptide(L)'
;MMRYSALLLGLALCVGCGGNDSNPDDGGGGQAAQGTALSTGGAGSPEAREYPIKAVATIGMVADIVRNVGGEHVDVTQLLGAGVDPHLYKATRDDVQTFLQGDIIFYSGLMLEGKMSDTLIKVARQKPVIAVTEEIDEAKLLEPEDFEGHFDPHVWNDVSAWSDGVKAVAAALADFDPTHADDYKASAEAYQKQLAALHEYGLKSLGSVPEASRVLITSHDAFNYFGRAYNLDVLGVQGLSTESEAGLQRINDLIDLLVKNNVRAVFVESSVPRKNIEALVEGARAKDHEVVIGGELFSDAMGEEGTYEGTYIGMLDHNITLVARGLGGEAPEGGMQGKLSHAGESSGQ
;
A
#
# COMPACT_ATOMS: atom_id res chain seq x y z
N MET A 1 23.76 -32.02 11.36
CA MET A 1 24.29 -32.49 12.66
C MET A 1 25.19 -31.40 13.22
N MET A 2 24.67 -30.59 14.09
CA MET A 2 25.44 -29.95 15.19
C MET A 2 24.45 -29.28 16.11
N ARG A 3 24.31 -29.86 17.30
CA ARG A 3 23.51 -29.33 18.41
C ARG A 3 24.36 -28.30 19.14
N TYR A 4 23.81 -27.16 19.56
CA TYR A 4 24.34 -26.41 20.68
C TYR A 4 23.25 -26.15 21.70
N SER A 5 23.65 -26.44 22.92
CA SER A 5 22.88 -26.56 24.16
C SER A 5 22.57 -25.20 24.77
N ALA A 6 21.46 -25.20 25.51
CA ALA A 6 21.04 -24.19 26.46
C ALA A 6 22.07 -23.94 27.58
N LEU A 7 22.16 -22.72 28.08
CA LEU A 7 22.73 -22.41 29.38
C LEU A 7 21.75 -21.53 30.17
N LEU A 8 21.11 -22.17 31.11
CA LEU A 8 20.40 -21.54 32.24
C LEU A 8 21.44 -21.04 33.26
N LEU A 9 21.33 -19.82 33.74
CA LEU A 9 21.93 -19.44 35.03
C LEU A 9 20.92 -18.62 35.81
N GLY A 10 20.60 -19.14 36.99
CA GLY A 10 19.64 -18.67 37.94
C GLY A 10 20.27 -17.88 39.09
N LEU A 11 19.37 -17.30 39.82
CA LEU A 11 19.37 -16.97 41.27
C LEU A 11 20.26 -15.83 41.78
N ALA A 12 19.61 -14.83 42.40
CA ALA A 12 19.75 -14.63 43.85
C ALA A 12 18.72 -13.65 44.41
N LEU A 13 17.92 -14.13 45.34
CA LEU A 13 17.14 -13.37 46.30
C LEU A 13 18.08 -12.62 47.28
N CYS A 14 17.71 -11.40 47.67
CA CYS A 14 18.10 -10.85 48.98
C CYS A 14 16.87 -10.29 49.69
N VAL A 15 16.53 -10.93 50.79
CA VAL A 15 15.59 -10.50 51.84
C VAL A 15 16.37 -9.64 52.80
N GLY A 16 15.78 -8.51 53.23
CA GLY A 16 16.29 -7.67 54.32
C GLY A 16 15.15 -7.12 55.15
N CYS A 17 14.97 -7.67 56.31
CA CYS A 17 14.02 -7.30 57.37
C CYS A 17 14.50 -6.13 58.26
N GLY A 18 13.52 -5.49 58.93
CA GLY A 18 13.67 -4.80 60.21
C GLY A 18 13.38 -3.31 60.10
N GLY A 19 12.59 -2.73 60.95
CA GLY A 19 12.14 -2.94 62.28
C GLY A 19 11.07 -1.96 62.69
N ASN A 20 10.40 -2.37 63.66
CA ASN A 20 9.27 -1.87 64.41
C ASN A 20 9.66 -0.64 65.25
N ASP A 21 8.73 0.31 65.46
CA ASP A 21 8.49 0.84 66.81
C ASP A 21 7.15 1.61 66.90
N SER A 22 6.54 1.36 67.96
CA SER A 22 5.31 1.55 68.70
C SER A 22 4.84 2.99 68.98
N ASN A 23 3.57 3.20 68.89
CA ASN A 23 2.45 3.83 69.62
C ASN A 23 2.81 4.55 71.00
N PRO A 24 1.92 5.36 71.61
CA PRO A 24 0.46 5.47 71.56
C PRO A 24 -0.18 6.87 71.79
N ASP A 25 -1.54 6.87 71.63
CA ASP A 25 -2.59 7.71 72.25
C ASP A 25 -2.72 9.21 71.96
N ASP A 26 -3.86 9.64 71.45
CA ASP A 26 -4.95 10.22 72.31
C ASP A 26 -6.24 10.49 71.45
N GLY A 27 -7.35 10.46 72.16
CA GLY A 27 -8.68 10.33 71.69
C GLY A 27 -9.39 11.59 71.19
N GLY A 28 -10.55 11.35 70.60
CA GLY A 28 -11.60 12.36 70.56
C GLY A 28 -12.46 12.39 69.30
N GLY A 29 -13.69 11.91 69.40
CA GLY A 29 -14.84 12.56 68.79
C GLY A 29 -15.27 12.07 67.39
N GLY A 30 -16.30 11.23 67.37
CA GLY A 30 -17.00 10.83 66.18
C GLY A 30 -17.76 11.95 65.49
N GLN A 31 -17.73 11.90 64.16
CA GLN A 31 -18.80 12.37 63.31
C GLN A 31 -18.84 11.49 62.05
N ALA A 32 -20.01 10.88 61.83
CA ALA A 32 -20.32 10.10 60.65
C ALA A 32 -20.26 11.01 59.42
N ALA A 33 -19.23 10.83 58.59
CA ALA A 33 -19.19 11.41 57.27
C ALA A 33 -19.97 10.50 56.32
N GLN A 34 -21.09 11.01 55.85
CA GLN A 34 -21.89 10.44 54.76
C GLN A 34 -20.99 10.23 53.55
N GLY A 35 -20.93 9.01 53.06
CA GLY A 35 -20.25 8.65 51.83
C GLY A 35 -20.84 9.40 50.67
N THR A 36 -20.09 10.34 50.15
CA THR A 36 -20.35 10.94 48.84
C THR A 36 -20.03 9.86 47.83
N ALA A 37 -21.06 9.25 47.28
CA ALA A 37 -20.97 8.42 46.09
C ALA A 37 -20.31 9.29 45.00
N LEU A 38 -19.10 8.92 44.56
CA LEU A 38 -18.50 9.42 43.34
C LEU A 38 -19.47 9.06 42.23
N SER A 39 -20.20 10.05 41.74
CA SER A 39 -20.94 10.00 40.49
C SER A 39 -19.95 9.56 39.40
N THR A 40 -20.08 8.33 38.98
CA THR A 40 -19.49 7.89 37.74
C THR A 40 -20.03 8.84 36.66
N GLY A 41 -19.14 9.67 36.12
CA GLY A 41 -19.47 10.60 35.05
C GLY A 41 -20.26 9.85 33.96
N GLY A 42 -21.44 10.36 33.67
CA GLY A 42 -22.30 9.81 32.64
C GLY A 42 -21.52 9.65 31.36
N ALA A 43 -21.61 8.48 30.77
CA ALA A 43 -21.32 8.32 29.36
C ALA A 43 -22.19 9.34 28.63
N GLY A 44 -21.59 10.39 28.08
CA GLY A 44 -22.26 11.33 27.19
C GLY A 44 -22.95 10.48 26.13
N SER A 45 -24.20 10.78 25.86
CA SER A 45 -24.89 10.21 24.69
C SER A 45 -23.94 10.41 23.50
N PRO A 46 -23.72 9.39 22.66
CA PRO A 46 -22.92 9.59 21.45
C PRO A 46 -23.55 10.77 20.71
N GLU A 47 -22.80 11.87 20.58
CA GLU A 47 -23.24 12.98 19.71
C GLU A 47 -23.56 12.34 18.37
N ALA A 48 -24.74 12.67 17.83
CA ALA A 48 -25.17 12.10 16.55
C ALA A 48 -24.12 12.45 15.51
N ARG A 49 -23.38 11.42 15.03
CA ARG A 49 -22.34 11.59 14.01
C ARG A 49 -22.95 12.17 12.76
N GLU A 50 -22.29 13.12 12.16
CA GLU A 50 -22.67 13.60 10.83
C GLU A 50 -22.26 12.59 9.77
N TYR A 51 -23.12 12.33 8.81
CA TYR A 51 -22.86 11.47 7.66
C TYR A 51 -22.96 12.28 6.37
N PRO A 52 -22.18 11.90 5.32
CA PRO A 52 -21.19 10.82 5.34
C PRO A 52 -19.94 11.16 6.16
N ILE A 53 -19.25 10.14 6.71
CA ILE A 53 -17.96 10.26 7.36
C ILE A 53 -16.94 10.79 6.33
N LYS A 54 -16.21 11.81 6.68
CA LYS A 54 -15.17 12.38 5.82
C LYS A 54 -13.86 11.62 6.00
N ALA A 55 -13.55 10.73 5.08
CA ALA A 55 -12.27 10.03 5.05
C ALA A 55 -11.29 10.75 4.11
N VAL A 56 -10.03 10.81 4.51
CA VAL A 56 -8.94 11.26 3.63
C VAL A 56 -8.01 10.09 3.38
N ALA A 57 -7.72 9.80 2.12
CA ALA A 57 -6.79 8.76 1.71
C ALA A 57 -5.60 9.39 0.97
N THR A 58 -4.39 8.91 1.22
CA THR A 58 -3.18 9.46 0.62
C THR A 58 -3.11 9.17 -0.87
N ILE A 59 -3.13 7.91 -1.27
CA ILE A 59 -2.98 7.46 -2.66
C ILE A 59 -4.28 6.87 -3.19
N GLY A 60 -4.39 6.78 -4.51
CA GLY A 60 -5.58 6.28 -5.21
C GLY A 60 -5.97 4.87 -4.80
N MET A 61 -5.02 3.94 -4.69
CA MET A 61 -5.26 2.54 -4.32
C MET A 61 -5.89 2.41 -2.92
N VAL A 62 -5.47 3.26 -1.98
CA VAL A 62 -6.07 3.35 -0.64
C VAL A 62 -7.47 3.97 -0.71
N ALA A 63 -7.61 5.08 -1.46
CA ALA A 63 -8.90 5.73 -1.65
C ALA A 63 -9.95 4.80 -2.27
N ASP A 64 -9.55 3.96 -3.21
CA ASP A 64 -10.42 2.98 -3.86
C ASP A 64 -10.95 1.94 -2.87
N ILE A 65 -10.10 1.36 -2.00
CA ILE A 65 -10.58 0.46 -0.94
C ILE A 65 -11.57 1.18 -0.03
N VAL A 66 -11.23 2.39 0.44
CA VAL A 66 -12.08 3.13 1.37
C VAL A 66 -13.45 3.46 0.75
N ARG A 67 -13.49 3.82 -0.54
CA ARG A 67 -14.75 4.04 -1.29
C ARG A 67 -15.58 2.77 -1.40
N ASN A 68 -14.94 1.64 -1.76
CA ASN A 68 -15.64 0.35 -1.95
C ASN A 68 -16.16 -0.23 -0.63
N VAL A 69 -15.46 -0.05 0.47
CA VAL A 69 -15.84 -0.54 1.80
C VAL A 69 -16.84 0.41 2.46
N GLY A 70 -16.57 1.72 2.40
CA GLY A 70 -17.38 2.75 3.07
C GLY A 70 -18.75 2.99 2.46
N GLY A 71 -18.87 2.75 1.12
CA GLY A 71 -20.14 2.94 0.40
C GLY A 71 -20.72 4.35 0.61
N GLU A 72 -22.02 4.44 0.81
CA GLU A 72 -22.72 5.71 1.03
C GLU A 72 -22.47 6.36 2.40
N HIS A 73 -21.87 5.61 3.33
CA HIS A 73 -21.58 6.11 4.69
C HIS A 73 -20.29 6.93 4.77
N VAL A 74 -19.45 6.88 3.74
CA VAL A 74 -18.11 7.51 3.74
C VAL A 74 -17.89 8.34 2.48
N ASP A 75 -17.57 9.61 2.66
CA ASP A 75 -17.09 10.51 1.60
C ASP A 75 -15.57 10.55 1.61
N VAL A 76 -14.95 10.18 0.48
CA VAL A 76 -13.50 9.97 0.41
C VAL A 76 -12.82 11.04 -0.41
N THR A 77 -11.98 11.82 0.25
CA THR A 77 -11.04 12.76 -0.41
C THR A 77 -9.71 12.04 -0.66
N GLN A 78 -9.34 11.89 -1.92
CA GLN A 78 -8.02 11.40 -2.33
C GLN A 78 -7.03 12.57 -2.40
N LEU A 79 -5.86 12.43 -1.78
CA LEU A 79 -4.86 13.49 -1.70
C LEU A 79 -3.98 13.56 -2.94
N LEU A 80 -3.40 12.44 -3.35
CA LEU A 80 -2.52 12.33 -4.51
C LEU A 80 -3.31 11.81 -5.72
N GLY A 81 -3.34 12.61 -6.78
CA GLY A 81 -4.02 12.28 -8.04
C GLY A 81 -3.18 11.39 -8.96
N ALA A 82 -3.67 11.21 -10.19
CA ALA A 82 -2.98 10.44 -11.22
C ALA A 82 -1.57 10.99 -11.50
N GLY A 83 -0.61 10.10 -11.71
CA GLY A 83 0.78 10.43 -12.03
C GLY A 83 1.61 11.07 -10.91
N VAL A 84 1.06 11.20 -9.70
CA VAL A 84 1.80 11.76 -8.55
C VAL A 84 2.57 10.66 -7.83
N ASP A 85 3.87 10.84 -7.72
CA ASP A 85 4.79 9.96 -7.02
C ASP A 85 4.73 10.16 -5.48
N PRO A 86 4.26 9.16 -4.70
CA PRO A 86 4.13 9.26 -3.25
C PRO A 86 5.47 9.26 -2.50
N HIS A 87 6.54 8.68 -3.07
CA HIS A 87 7.87 8.66 -2.46
C HIS A 87 8.47 10.07 -2.37
N LEU A 88 8.18 10.92 -3.37
CA LEU A 88 8.73 12.28 -3.46
C LEU A 88 7.80 13.33 -2.87
N TYR A 89 6.51 13.00 -2.70
CA TYR A 89 5.51 13.97 -2.32
C TYR A 89 5.68 14.45 -0.88
N LYS A 90 5.73 15.77 -0.71
CA LYS A 90 5.73 16.44 0.59
C LYS A 90 4.39 17.14 0.80
N ALA A 91 3.74 16.83 1.92
CA ALA A 91 2.48 17.47 2.26
C ALA A 91 2.61 18.99 2.27
N THR A 92 1.71 19.64 1.53
CA THR A 92 1.57 21.10 1.48
C THR A 92 0.76 21.59 2.70
N ARG A 93 0.63 22.91 2.83
CA ARG A 93 -0.24 23.49 3.86
C ARG A 93 -1.72 23.12 3.64
N ASP A 94 -2.14 23.04 2.40
CA ASP A 94 -3.53 22.75 2.05
C ASP A 94 -3.83 21.27 2.33
N ASP A 95 -2.87 20.35 2.10
CA ASP A 95 -2.99 18.95 2.46
C ASP A 95 -3.15 18.78 3.97
N VAL A 96 -2.38 19.52 4.77
CA VAL A 96 -2.53 19.52 6.23
C VAL A 96 -3.94 19.98 6.63
N GLN A 97 -4.50 20.96 5.95
CA GLN A 97 -5.89 21.41 6.20
C GLN A 97 -6.89 20.33 5.81
N THR A 98 -6.68 19.64 4.68
CA THR A 98 -7.50 18.52 4.25
C THR A 98 -7.49 17.41 5.28
N PHE A 99 -6.32 17.00 5.77
CA PHE A 99 -6.22 16.02 6.87
C PHE A 99 -6.97 16.47 8.13
N LEU A 100 -6.88 17.75 8.50
CA LEU A 100 -7.56 18.27 9.68
C LEU A 100 -9.08 18.38 9.51
N GLN A 101 -9.59 18.46 8.29
CA GLN A 101 -11.03 18.50 7.99
C GLN A 101 -11.63 17.09 7.90
N GLY A 102 -10.83 16.06 7.59
CA GLY A 102 -11.28 14.67 7.61
C GLY A 102 -11.57 14.18 9.02
N ASP A 103 -12.42 13.17 9.15
CA ASP A 103 -12.74 12.49 10.40
C ASP A 103 -11.78 11.35 10.69
N ILE A 104 -11.35 10.64 9.65
CA ILE A 104 -10.43 9.51 9.67
C ILE A 104 -9.51 9.59 8.44
N ILE A 105 -8.25 9.20 8.62
CA ILE A 105 -7.23 9.23 7.56
C ILE A 105 -6.73 7.82 7.30
N PHE A 106 -6.57 7.46 6.02
CA PHE A 106 -5.99 6.22 5.56
C PHE A 106 -4.75 6.50 4.71
N TYR A 107 -3.68 5.75 4.92
CA TYR A 107 -2.46 5.83 4.13
C TYR A 107 -1.93 4.43 3.84
N SER A 108 -1.00 4.28 2.89
CA SER A 108 -0.49 2.95 2.54
C SER A 108 0.28 2.31 3.69
N GLY A 109 1.28 2.98 4.21
CA GLY A 109 2.20 2.42 5.18
C GLY A 109 3.52 1.94 4.56
N LEU A 110 4.30 1.14 5.30
CA LEU A 110 5.58 0.56 4.86
C LEU A 110 6.57 1.60 4.29
N MET A 111 6.54 2.81 4.81
CA MET A 111 7.39 3.95 4.39
C MET A 111 7.14 4.49 2.97
N LEU A 112 6.05 4.10 2.30
CA LEU A 112 5.70 4.66 0.98
C LEU A 112 5.62 6.19 1.04
N GLU A 113 4.83 6.70 1.99
CA GLU A 113 4.68 8.14 2.21
C GLU A 113 5.75 8.71 3.15
N GLY A 114 7.00 8.26 2.99
CA GLY A 114 8.10 8.62 3.91
C GLY A 114 8.27 10.11 4.14
N LYS A 115 8.10 10.94 3.09
CA LYS A 115 8.19 12.41 3.19
C LYS A 115 6.97 13.08 3.83
N MET A 116 5.87 12.36 4.01
CA MET A 116 4.68 12.82 4.76
C MET A 116 4.63 12.30 6.19
N SER A 117 5.51 11.38 6.60
CA SER A 117 5.48 10.69 7.90
C SER A 117 5.34 11.65 9.09
N ASP A 118 6.11 12.75 9.12
CA ASP A 118 6.03 13.76 10.18
C ASP A 118 4.65 14.42 10.26
N THR A 119 4.00 14.62 9.12
CA THR A 119 2.65 15.20 9.05
C THR A 119 1.62 14.21 9.57
N LEU A 120 1.68 12.95 9.10
CA LEU A 120 0.77 11.88 9.54
C LEU A 120 0.88 11.65 11.05
N ILE A 121 2.11 11.60 11.61
CA ILE A 121 2.34 11.48 13.06
C ILE A 121 1.71 12.64 13.85
N LYS A 122 1.79 13.87 13.33
CA LYS A 122 1.17 15.04 14.00
C LYS A 122 -0.34 14.96 13.95
N VAL A 123 -0.92 14.54 12.83
CA VAL A 123 -2.37 14.38 12.66
C VAL A 123 -2.88 13.24 13.54
N ALA A 124 -2.13 12.13 13.67
CA ALA A 124 -2.48 10.97 14.51
C ALA A 124 -2.64 11.30 16.00
N ARG A 125 -2.10 12.44 16.46
CA ARG A 125 -2.33 12.93 17.84
C ARG A 125 -3.73 13.51 18.07
N GLN A 126 -4.48 13.74 17.01
CA GLN A 126 -5.76 14.44 17.07
C GLN A 126 -6.92 13.60 16.52
N LYS A 127 -6.66 12.65 15.64
CA LYS A 127 -7.66 11.81 14.98
C LYS A 127 -7.08 10.48 14.51
N PRO A 128 -7.91 9.48 14.19
CA PRO A 128 -7.45 8.19 13.67
C PRO A 128 -6.68 8.36 12.35
N VAL A 129 -5.50 7.75 12.28
CA VAL A 129 -4.65 7.66 11.08
C VAL A 129 -4.24 6.20 10.95
N ILE A 130 -4.68 5.54 9.90
CA ILE A 130 -4.65 4.10 9.73
C ILE A 130 -3.74 3.74 8.55
N ALA A 131 -2.74 2.91 8.78
CA ALA A 131 -1.94 2.30 7.72
C ALA A 131 -2.71 1.07 7.18
N VAL A 132 -3.03 1.06 5.89
CA VAL A 132 -3.81 -0.03 5.28
C VAL A 132 -3.03 -1.34 5.27
N THR A 133 -1.70 -1.27 5.24
CA THR A 133 -0.81 -2.44 5.21
C THR A 133 -0.47 -3.00 6.59
N GLU A 134 -0.88 -2.34 7.69
CA GLU A 134 -0.50 -2.73 9.06
C GLU A 134 -1.02 -4.12 9.46
N GLU A 135 -2.17 -4.53 8.94
CA GLU A 135 -2.79 -5.83 9.22
C GLU A 135 -2.41 -6.93 8.21
N ILE A 136 -1.54 -6.62 7.24
CA ILE A 136 -1.05 -7.63 6.30
C ILE A 136 -0.02 -8.51 7.01
N ASP A 137 -0.20 -9.83 6.91
CA ASP A 137 0.73 -10.81 7.48
C ASP A 137 2.16 -10.56 6.95
N GLU A 138 3.12 -10.35 7.86
CA GLU A 138 4.52 -10.13 7.50
C GLU A 138 5.08 -11.22 6.59
N ALA A 139 4.59 -12.46 6.70
CA ALA A 139 4.96 -13.56 5.81
C ALA A 139 4.59 -13.33 4.34
N LYS A 140 3.69 -12.39 4.07
CA LYS A 140 3.32 -11.96 2.71
C LYS A 140 4.11 -10.74 2.24
N LEU A 141 4.82 -10.06 3.12
CA LEU A 141 5.63 -8.90 2.78
C LEU A 141 6.97 -9.32 2.19
N LEU A 142 7.50 -8.51 1.29
CA LEU A 142 8.84 -8.70 0.70
C LEU A 142 9.83 -7.78 1.42
N GLU A 143 10.95 -8.36 1.84
CA GLU A 143 12.11 -7.63 2.37
C GLU A 143 13.26 -7.79 1.37
N PRO A 144 13.46 -6.84 0.45
CA PRO A 144 14.53 -6.91 -0.54
C PRO A 144 15.91 -6.73 0.09
N GLU A 145 16.91 -7.45 -0.44
CA GLU A 145 18.29 -7.42 0.08
C GLU A 145 18.89 -6.01 0.10
N ASP A 146 18.55 -5.17 -0.89
CA ASP A 146 19.03 -3.77 -0.98
C ASP A 146 18.28 -2.81 -0.02
N PHE A 147 17.26 -3.30 0.72
CA PHE A 147 16.43 -2.49 1.62
C PHE A 147 16.27 -3.16 3.00
N GLU A 148 17.35 -3.75 3.49
CA GLU A 148 17.42 -4.55 4.71
C GLU A 148 16.77 -3.83 5.92
N GLY A 149 15.87 -4.52 6.60
CA GLY A 149 15.10 -4.00 7.75
C GLY A 149 13.85 -3.20 7.37
N HIS A 150 13.50 -3.15 6.08
CA HIS A 150 12.28 -2.50 5.59
C HIS A 150 11.58 -3.40 4.57
N PHE A 151 10.26 -3.36 4.56
CA PHE A 151 9.47 -4.05 3.56
C PHE A 151 9.28 -3.19 2.30
N ASP A 152 9.17 -3.86 1.16
CA ASP A 152 8.74 -3.26 -0.09
C ASP A 152 7.30 -2.71 0.08
N PRO A 153 7.05 -1.41 -0.15
CA PRO A 153 5.74 -0.81 0.10
C PRO A 153 4.70 -1.11 -0.98
N HIS A 154 5.08 -1.64 -2.15
CA HIS A 154 4.23 -1.76 -3.35
C HIS A 154 3.29 -2.98 -3.33
N VAL A 155 2.72 -3.29 -2.16
CA VAL A 155 1.90 -4.50 -1.92
C VAL A 155 0.68 -4.57 -2.83
N TRP A 156 0.13 -3.42 -3.25
CA TRP A 156 -1.03 -3.38 -4.16
C TRP A 156 -0.81 -4.07 -5.51
N ASN A 157 0.42 -4.33 -5.90
CA ASN A 157 0.73 -5.06 -7.12
C ASN A 157 0.52 -6.59 -7.01
N ASP A 158 0.33 -7.12 -5.79
CA ASP A 158 -0.22 -8.48 -5.55
C ASP A 158 -1.66 -8.35 -5.06
N VAL A 159 -2.62 -8.58 -5.97
CA VAL A 159 -4.05 -8.45 -5.68
C VAL A 159 -4.47 -9.31 -4.48
N SER A 160 -3.87 -10.48 -4.30
CA SER A 160 -4.19 -11.38 -3.19
C SER A 160 -3.72 -10.84 -1.84
N ALA A 161 -2.53 -10.24 -1.78
CA ALA A 161 -2.00 -9.59 -0.59
C ALA A 161 -2.76 -8.30 -0.28
N TRP A 162 -3.04 -7.47 -1.30
CA TRP A 162 -3.79 -6.22 -1.15
C TRP A 162 -5.23 -6.43 -0.64
N SER A 163 -5.83 -7.60 -0.92
CA SER A 163 -7.13 -7.99 -0.37
C SER A 163 -7.16 -8.05 1.17
N ASP A 164 -6.01 -8.19 1.85
CA ASP A 164 -5.95 -8.09 3.31
C ASP A 164 -6.09 -6.63 3.78
N GLY A 165 -5.61 -5.65 3.01
CA GLY A 165 -5.84 -4.23 3.26
C GLY A 165 -7.33 -3.85 3.27
N VAL A 166 -8.16 -4.55 2.49
CA VAL A 166 -9.63 -4.37 2.52
C VAL A 166 -10.19 -4.71 3.91
N LYS A 167 -9.67 -5.75 4.56
CA LYS A 167 -10.09 -6.14 5.92
C LYS A 167 -9.66 -5.08 6.94
N ALA A 168 -8.44 -4.54 6.81
CA ALA A 168 -7.95 -3.49 7.68
C ALA A 168 -8.83 -2.24 7.63
N VAL A 169 -9.21 -1.81 6.42
CA VAL A 169 -10.13 -0.67 6.23
C VAL A 169 -11.52 -0.96 6.81
N ALA A 170 -12.06 -2.17 6.57
CA ALA A 170 -13.37 -2.54 7.10
C ALA A 170 -13.38 -2.58 8.65
N ALA A 171 -12.34 -3.12 9.27
CA ALA A 171 -12.18 -3.13 10.72
C ALA A 171 -12.07 -1.70 11.28
N ALA A 172 -11.22 -0.86 10.67
CA ALA A 172 -11.05 0.52 11.11
C ALA A 172 -12.34 1.35 11.00
N LEU A 173 -13.11 1.18 9.91
CA LEU A 173 -14.41 1.85 9.75
C LEU A 173 -15.44 1.31 10.73
N ALA A 174 -15.49 0.01 10.98
CA ALA A 174 -16.40 -0.60 11.95
C ALA A 174 -16.12 -0.15 13.39
N ASP A 175 -14.83 -0.03 13.76
CA ASP A 175 -14.43 0.49 15.06
C ASP A 175 -14.74 1.99 15.20
N PHE A 176 -14.54 2.76 14.13
CA PHE A 176 -14.83 4.17 14.09
C PHE A 176 -16.33 4.45 14.07
N ASP A 177 -17.11 3.67 13.36
CA ASP A 177 -18.57 3.78 13.22
C ASP A 177 -19.27 2.42 13.42
N PRO A 178 -19.47 1.99 14.67
CA PRO A 178 -20.12 0.73 14.98
C PRO A 178 -21.56 0.60 14.49
N THR A 179 -22.22 1.72 14.16
CA THR A 179 -23.61 1.73 13.68
C THR A 179 -23.74 1.03 12.32
N HIS A 180 -22.73 1.17 11.45
CA HIS A 180 -22.73 0.60 10.10
C HIS A 180 -21.68 -0.52 9.92
N ALA A 181 -21.22 -1.13 11.04
CA ALA A 181 -20.19 -2.16 11.01
C ALA A 181 -20.54 -3.35 10.09
N ASP A 182 -21.80 -3.78 10.08
CA ASP A 182 -22.27 -4.88 9.23
C ASP A 182 -22.26 -4.50 7.73
N ASP A 183 -22.55 -3.23 7.40
CA ASP A 183 -22.51 -2.73 6.02
C ASP A 183 -21.06 -2.68 5.51
N TYR A 184 -20.13 -2.19 6.31
CA TYR A 184 -18.70 -2.19 5.95
C TYR A 184 -18.17 -3.61 5.72
N LYS A 185 -18.55 -4.56 6.57
CA LYS A 185 -18.18 -5.96 6.40
C LYS A 185 -18.76 -6.57 5.13
N ALA A 186 -20.04 -6.34 4.86
CA ALA A 186 -20.69 -6.85 3.66
C ALA A 186 -20.07 -6.26 2.39
N SER A 187 -19.76 -4.95 2.37
CA SER A 187 -19.09 -4.26 1.28
C SER A 187 -17.69 -4.80 1.05
N ALA A 188 -16.92 -5.01 2.12
CA ALA A 188 -15.59 -5.60 2.05
C ALA A 188 -15.61 -7.00 1.44
N GLU A 189 -16.53 -7.88 1.89
CA GLU A 189 -16.71 -9.23 1.33
C GLU A 189 -17.09 -9.20 -0.15
N ALA A 190 -17.91 -8.25 -0.57
CA ALA A 190 -18.30 -8.08 -1.97
C ALA A 190 -17.13 -7.60 -2.81
N TYR A 191 -16.33 -6.65 -2.31
CA TYR A 191 -15.16 -6.15 -3.01
C TYR A 191 -14.05 -7.21 -3.11
N GLN A 192 -13.78 -7.96 -2.05
CA GLN A 192 -12.82 -9.07 -2.07
C GLN A 192 -13.14 -10.15 -3.12
N LYS A 193 -14.44 -10.42 -3.39
CA LYS A 193 -14.83 -11.32 -4.48
C LYS A 193 -14.44 -10.78 -5.85
N GLN A 194 -14.53 -9.46 -6.05
CA GLN A 194 -14.09 -8.84 -7.30
C GLN A 194 -12.54 -8.89 -7.43
N LEU A 195 -11.82 -8.66 -6.33
CA LEU A 195 -10.37 -8.80 -6.30
C LEU A 195 -9.92 -10.24 -6.59
N ALA A 196 -10.60 -11.24 -6.04
CA ALA A 196 -10.32 -12.64 -6.36
C ALA A 196 -10.49 -12.95 -7.86
N ALA A 197 -11.53 -12.43 -8.50
CA ALA A 197 -11.72 -12.58 -9.94
C ALA A 197 -10.62 -11.89 -10.76
N LEU A 198 -10.14 -10.72 -10.32
CA LEU A 198 -9.03 -10.00 -10.93
C LEU A 198 -7.72 -10.79 -10.79
N HIS A 199 -7.45 -11.37 -9.61
CA HIS A 199 -6.28 -12.21 -9.38
C HIS A 199 -6.27 -13.44 -10.29
N GLU A 200 -7.39 -14.14 -10.42
CA GLU A 200 -7.54 -15.28 -11.34
C GLU A 200 -7.33 -14.87 -12.80
N TYR A 201 -7.82 -13.70 -13.21
CA TYR A 201 -7.53 -13.14 -14.52
C TYR A 201 -6.02 -12.92 -14.72
N GLY A 202 -5.32 -12.39 -13.72
CA GLY A 202 -3.87 -12.20 -13.72
C GLY A 202 -3.13 -13.53 -13.87
N LEU A 203 -3.47 -14.53 -13.05
CA LEU A 203 -2.88 -15.87 -13.12
C LEU A 203 -3.05 -16.50 -14.52
N LYS A 204 -4.23 -16.35 -15.13
CA LYS A 204 -4.51 -16.88 -16.46
C LYS A 204 -3.72 -16.15 -17.54
N SER A 205 -3.81 -14.81 -17.56
CA SER A 205 -3.24 -14.01 -18.66
C SER A 205 -1.72 -14.01 -18.63
N LEU A 206 -1.12 -13.75 -17.46
CA LEU A 206 0.34 -13.76 -17.28
C LEU A 206 0.91 -15.18 -17.27
N GLY A 207 0.11 -16.18 -16.85
CA GLY A 207 0.46 -17.58 -16.99
C GLY A 207 0.65 -18.06 -18.45
N SER A 208 0.05 -17.36 -19.41
CA SER A 208 0.21 -17.64 -20.85
C SER A 208 1.51 -17.10 -21.47
N VAL A 209 2.22 -16.21 -20.76
CA VAL A 209 3.50 -15.65 -21.21
C VAL A 209 4.53 -16.79 -21.34
N PRO A 210 5.23 -16.90 -22.49
CA PRO A 210 6.27 -17.91 -22.67
C PRO A 210 7.38 -17.77 -21.60
N GLU A 211 7.87 -18.90 -21.08
CA GLU A 211 8.85 -18.93 -19.97
C GLU A 211 10.11 -18.09 -20.30
N ALA A 212 10.58 -18.16 -21.55
CA ALA A 212 11.75 -17.38 -21.99
C ALA A 212 11.51 -15.86 -22.06
N SER A 213 10.25 -15.41 -21.98
CA SER A 213 9.85 -14.00 -22.04
C SER A 213 9.41 -13.43 -20.68
N ARG A 214 9.53 -14.20 -19.60
CA ARG A 214 9.04 -13.80 -18.25
C ARG A 214 9.97 -12.84 -17.54
N VAL A 215 10.45 -11.82 -18.23
CA VAL A 215 11.27 -10.74 -17.68
C VAL A 215 10.55 -9.42 -17.87
N LEU A 216 10.19 -8.77 -16.77
CA LEU A 216 9.51 -7.48 -16.74
C LEU A 216 10.49 -6.39 -16.30
N ILE A 217 10.81 -5.46 -17.20
CA ILE A 217 11.69 -4.33 -16.92
C ILE A 217 10.88 -3.04 -16.89
N THR A 218 10.99 -2.29 -15.79
CA THR A 218 10.19 -1.11 -15.45
C THR A 218 11.06 0.07 -15.03
N SER A 219 10.48 1.27 -14.91
CA SER A 219 11.22 2.49 -14.57
C SER A 219 11.80 2.46 -13.15
N HIS A 220 11.05 1.92 -12.17
CA HIS A 220 11.53 1.67 -10.82
C HIS A 220 11.06 0.31 -10.30
N ASP A 221 11.51 -0.09 -9.12
CA ASP A 221 11.34 -1.45 -8.60
C ASP A 221 10.03 -1.62 -7.81
N ALA A 222 8.90 -1.23 -8.43
CA ALA A 222 7.57 -1.28 -7.82
C ALA A 222 6.83 -2.62 -8.04
N PHE A 223 7.31 -3.48 -8.93
CA PHE A 223 6.55 -4.65 -9.39
C PHE A 223 7.00 -5.99 -8.80
N ASN A 224 7.78 -6.00 -7.71
CA ASN A 224 8.27 -7.24 -7.08
C ASN A 224 7.13 -8.15 -6.61
N TYR A 225 6.09 -7.56 -5.98
CA TYR A 225 4.89 -8.31 -5.60
C TYR A 225 4.13 -8.86 -6.80
N PHE A 226 4.05 -8.10 -7.90
CA PHE A 226 3.47 -8.57 -9.16
C PHE A 226 4.27 -9.74 -9.73
N GLY A 227 5.61 -9.63 -9.75
CA GLY A 227 6.51 -10.70 -10.16
C GLY A 227 6.29 -11.97 -9.35
N ARG A 228 6.23 -11.86 -8.02
CA ARG A 228 5.96 -13.00 -7.13
C ARG A 228 4.59 -13.62 -7.40
N ALA A 229 3.54 -12.79 -7.50
CA ALA A 229 2.17 -13.27 -7.67
C ALA A 229 1.96 -14.00 -9.00
N TYR A 230 2.65 -13.56 -10.06
CA TYR A 230 2.40 -14.02 -11.43
C TYR A 230 3.60 -14.69 -12.10
N ASN A 231 4.65 -14.99 -11.32
CA ASN A 231 5.86 -15.69 -11.77
C ASN A 231 6.58 -14.97 -12.92
N LEU A 232 6.98 -13.72 -12.69
CA LEU A 232 7.82 -12.91 -13.57
C LEU A 232 9.09 -12.48 -12.85
N ASP A 233 10.22 -12.45 -13.54
CA ASP A 233 11.44 -11.81 -13.06
C ASP A 233 11.32 -10.31 -13.26
N VAL A 234 11.28 -9.55 -12.18
CA VAL A 234 11.10 -8.09 -12.21
C VAL A 234 12.43 -7.38 -11.99
N LEU A 235 12.70 -6.36 -12.81
CA LEU A 235 13.93 -5.57 -12.76
C LEU A 235 13.59 -4.08 -12.95
N GLY A 236 13.61 -3.32 -11.86
CA GLY A 236 13.54 -1.86 -11.92
C GLY A 236 14.84 -1.23 -12.38
N VAL A 237 14.75 -0.14 -13.13
CA VAL A 237 15.92 0.70 -13.45
C VAL A 237 16.36 1.48 -12.23
N GLN A 238 15.42 2.16 -11.54
CA GLN A 238 15.64 2.73 -10.20
C GLN A 238 15.30 1.69 -9.14
N GLY A 239 15.74 1.94 -7.90
CA GLY A 239 15.39 1.09 -6.75
C GLY A 239 13.93 1.23 -6.30
N LEU A 240 13.61 0.68 -5.12
CA LEU A 240 12.27 0.71 -4.52
C LEU A 240 11.74 2.13 -4.29
N SER A 241 12.61 3.05 -3.92
CA SER A 241 12.26 4.47 -3.81
C SER A 241 12.81 5.22 -5.01
N THR A 242 11.98 6.09 -5.58
CA THR A 242 12.35 6.98 -6.68
C THR A 242 13.22 8.17 -6.24
N GLU A 243 13.59 8.27 -4.96
CA GLU A 243 14.43 9.37 -4.43
C GLU A 243 15.81 9.43 -5.04
N SER A 244 16.35 8.29 -5.44
CA SER A 244 17.67 8.19 -6.06
C SER A 244 17.56 7.90 -7.55
N GLU A 245 18.33 8.64 -8.36
CA GLU A 245 18.42 8.36 -9.79
C GLU A 245 19.17 7.05 -10.03
N ALA A 246 18.85 6.37 -11.14
CA ALA A 246 19.57 5.18 -11.57
C ALA A 246 21.04 5.49 -11.88
N GLY A 247 21.95 4.68 -11.35
CA GLY A 247 23.38 4.78 -11.67
C GLY A 247 23.66 4.29 -13.11
N LEU A 248 24.65 4.89 -13.77
CA LEU A 248 25.07 4.47 -15.13
C LEU A 248 25.43 2.98 -15.21
N GLN A 249 26.01 2.42 -14.14
CA GLN A 249 26.35 0.99 -14.10
C GLN A 249 25.08 0.13 -14.19
N ARG A 250 24.03 0.44 -13.43
CA ARG A 250 22.76 -0.28 -13.47
C ARG A 250 22.14 -0.25 -14.87
N ILE A 251 22.16 0.91 -15.54
CA ILE A 251 21.65 1.05 -16.92
C ILE A 251 22.43 0.13 -17.87
N ASN A 252 23.76 0.12 -17.78
CA ASN A 252 24.61 -0.73 -18.62
C ASN A 252 24.36 -2.22 -18.37
N ASP A 253 24.25 -2.63 -17.10
CA ASP A 253 23.98 -4.02 -16.72
C ASP A 253 22.63 -4.50 -17.24
N LEU A 254 21.61 -3.63 -17.20
CA LEU A 254 20.29 -3.93 -17.78
C LEU A 254 20.34 -4.00 -19.31
N ILE A 255 21.10 -3.14 -19.99
CA ILE A 255 21.31 -3.24 -21.45
C ILE A 255 21.96 -4.57 -21.82
N ASP A 256 22.96 -5.02 -21.07
CA ASP A 256 23.62 -6.30 -21.27
C ASP A 256 22.65 -7.47 -21.06
N LEU A 257 21.79 -7.38 -20.06
CA LEU A 257 20.74 -8.37 -19.77
C LEU A 257 19.69 -8.42 -20.88
N LEU A 258 19.22 -7.27 -21.39
CA LEU A 258 18.30 -7.18 -22.51
C LEU A 258 18.83 -7.96 -23.72
N VAL A 259 20.08 -7.73 -24.09
CA VAL A 259 20.76 -8.39 -25.20
C VAL A 259 20.94 -9.88 -24.95
N LYS A 260 21.47 -10.24 -23.77
CA LYS A 260 21.79 -11.62 -23.40
C LYS A 260 20.56 -12.51 -23.34
N ASN A 261 19.47 -12.00 -22.78
CA ASN A 261 18.23 -12.77 -22.56
C ASN A 261 17.23 -12.58 -23.72
N ASN A 262 17.60 -11.83 -24.78
CA ASN A 262 16.74 -11.51 -25.90
C ASN A 262 15.40 -10.90 -25.47
N VAL A 263 15.42 -10.02 -24.45
CA VAL A 263 14.23 -9.30 -24.00
C VAL A 263 13.87 -8.23 -25.04
N ARG A 264 12.61 -8.21 -25.47
CA ARG A 264 12.16 -7.36 -26.59
C ARG A 264 11.23 -6.24 -26.18
N ALA A 265 10.74 -6.22 -24.95
CA ALA A 265 9.87 -5.17 -24.45
C ALA A 265 10.32 -4.71 -23.05
N VAL A 266 10.24 -3.40 -22.82
CA VAL A 266 10.41 -2.73 -21.55
C VAL A 266 9.20 -1.80 -21.34
N PHE A 267 8.92 -1.38 -20.11
CA PHE A 267 7.71 -0.63 -19.81
C PHE A 267 8.05 0.68 -19.09
N VAL A 268 7.39 1.75 -19.51
CA VAL A 268 7.41 3.03 -18.79
C VAL A 268 6.33 3.02 -17.71
N GLU A 269 6.37 4.01 -16.82
CA GLU A 269 5.42 4.14 -15.73
C GLU A 269 4.79 5.52 -15.70
N SER A 270 3.54 5.61 -15.22
CA SER A 270 2.78 6.86 -15.18
C SER A 270 3.31 7.87 -14.16
N SER A 271 3.98 7.42 -13.08
CA SER A 271 4.49 8.25 -11.99
C SER A 271 6.00 8.55 -12.07
N VAL A 272 6.72 7.94 -13.03
CA VAL A 272 8.19 8.06 -13.15
C VAL A 272 8.61 8.56 -14.54
N PRO A 273 9.60 9.47 -14.62
CA PRO A 273 10.07 9.98 -15.91
C PRO A 273 10.61 8.89 -16.85
N ARG A 274 10.22 8.94 -18.13
CA ARG A 274 10.53 7.94 -19.17
C ARG A 274 12.01 7.84 -19.55
N LYS A 275 12.82 8.86 -19.24
CA LYS A 275 14.22 9.04 -19.72
C LYS A 275 15.10 7.80 -19.52
N ASN A 276 14.94 7.08 -18.40
CA ASN A 276 15.77 5.91 -18.09
C ASN A 276 15.41 4.71 -18.96
N ILE A 277 14.13 4.50 -19.23
CA ILE A 277 13.67 3.44 -20.16
C ILE A 277 14.08 3.77 -21.60
N GLU A 278 13.98 5.03 -22.02
CA GLU A 278 14.45 5.47 -23.33
C GLU A 278 15.96 5.22 -23.51
N ALA A 279 16.76 5.46 -22.46
CA ALA A 279 18.17 5.16 -22.46
C ALA A 279 18.48 3.66 -22.61
N LEU A 280 17.67 2.77 -21.99
CA LEU A 280 17.78 1.32 -22.21
C LEU A 280 17.52 0.94 -23.67
N VAL A 281 16.47 1.47 -24.27
CA VAL A 281 16.10 1.21 -25.67
C VAL A 281 17.21 1.67 -26.61
N GLU A 282 17.73 2.87 -26.42
CA GLU A 282 18.86 3.40 -27.21
C GLU A 282 20.14 2.58 -27.02
N GLY A 283 20.47 2.21 -25.79
CA GLY A 283 21.64 1.40 -25.46
C GLY A 283 21.58 -0.01 -26.06
N ALA A 284 20.39 -0.66 -26.02
CA ALA A 284 20.17 -1.94 -26.66
C ALA A 284 20.31 -1.85 -28.18
N ARG A 285 19.75 -0.80 -28.80
CA ARG A 285 19.89 -0.53 -30.24
C ARG A 285 21.35 -0.35 -30.65
N ALA A 286 22.16 0.33 -29.83
CA ALA A 286 23.59 0.50 -30.08
C ALA A 286 24.36 -0.84 -30.06
N LYS A 287 23.76 -1.91 -29.52
CA LYS A 287 24.27 -3.29 -29.52
C LYS A 287 23.54 -4.20 -30.54
N ASP A 288 22.91 -3.61 -31.56
CA ASP A 288 22.15 -4.32 -32.59
C ASP A 288 20.98 -5.18 -32.03
N HIS A 289 20.41 -4.78 -30.89
CA HIS A 289 19.28 -5.45 -30.27
C HIS A 289 18.05 -4.53 -30.25
N GLU A 290 16.96 -4.96 -30.91
CA GLU A 290 15.71 -4.19 -30.95
C GLU A 290 14.88 -4.46 -29.68
N VAL A 291 14.61 -3.38 -28.95
CA VAL A 291 13.72 -3.35 -27.80
C VAL A 291 12.66 -2.29 -28.04
N VAL A 292 11.41 -2.60 -27.72
CA VAL A 292 10.29 -1.66 -27.82
C VAL A 292 9.79 -1.27 -26.44
N ILE A 293 9.19 -0.09 -26.31
CA ILE A 293 8.38 0.26 -25.14
C ILE A 293 7.03 -0.43 -25.33
N GLY A 294 6.77 -1.44 -24.47
CA GLY A 294 5.56 -2.25 -24.54
C GLY A 294 4.29 -1.53 -24.11
N GLY A 295 4.46 -0.38 -23.44
CA GLY A 295 3.40 0.51 -22.99
C GLY A 295 3.73 1.19 -21.67
N GLU A 296 2.74 1.88 -21.11
CA GLU A 296 2.83 2.59 -19.83
C GLU A 296 2.04 1.84 -18.76
N LEU A 297 2.70 1.51 -17.66
CA LEU A 297 2.10 0.86 -16.49
C LEU A 297 1.72 1.91 -15.43
N PHE A 298 0.65 1.65 -14.74
CA PHE A 298 0.32 2.35 -13.51
C PHE A 298 1.08 1.69 -12.36
N SER A 299 2.03 2.40 -11.76
CA SER A 299 2.82 1.90 -10.61
C SER A 299 2.29 2.47 -9.29
N ASP A 300 2.71 3.69 -8.94
CA ASP A 300 2.39 4.33 -7.65
C ASP A 300 1.14 5.21 -7.71
N ALA A 301 0.57 5.37 -8.88
CA ALA A 301 -0.67 6.11 -9.10
C ALA A 301 -1.57 5.37 -10.09
N MET A 302 -2.87 5.43 -9.85
CA MET A 302 -3.90 4.94 -10.77
C MET A 302 -4.10 5.92 -11.94
N GLY A 303 -4.93 5.55 -12.90
CA GLY A 303 -5.40 6.46 -13.95
C GLY A 303 -6.24 7.62 -13.41
N GLU A 304 -6.68 8.49 -14.33
CA GLU A 304 -7.48 9.67 -14.00
C GLU A 304 -8.79 9.30 -13.29
N GLU A 305 -9.17 10.10 -12.29
CA GLU A 305 -10.40 9.90 -11.55
C GLU A 305 -11.62 9.91 -12.48
N GLY A 306 -12.55 8.99 -12.25
CA GLY A 306 -13.75 8.81 -13.07
C GLY A 306 -13.55 7.94 -14.32
N THR A 307 -12.33 7.52 -14.63
CA THR A 307 -12.05 6.51 -15.66
C THR A 307 -12.07 5.10 -15.07
N TYR A 308 -12.07 4.08 -15.93
CA TYR A 308 -11.96 2.69 -15.47
C TYR A 308 -10.60 2.44 -14.84
N GLU A 309 -9.52 2.91 -15.46
CA GLU A 309 -8.15 2.81 -14.96
C GLU A 309 -7.91 3.68 -13.70
N GLY A 310 -8.81 4.62 -13.40
CA GLY A 310 -8.87 5.36 -12.15
C GLY A 310 -9.50 4.59 -10.98
N THR A 311 -9.83 3.29 -11.18
CA THR A 311 -10.17 2.34 -10.12
C THR A 311 -9.04 1.34 -9.94
N TYR A 312 -8.88 0.76 -8.75
CA TYR A 312 -7.86 -0.26 -8.51
C TYR A 312 -8.00 -1.47 -9.43
N ILE A 313 -9.24 -1.94 -9.66
CA ILE A 313 -9.51 -3.05 -10.58
C ILE A 313 -9.12 -2.67 -12.01
N GLY A 314 -9.46 -1.48 -12.46
CA GLY A 314 -9.12 -1.02 -13.80
C GLY A 314 -7.62 -0.83 -14.01
N MET A 315 -6.93 -0.29 -13.01
CA MET A 315 -5.47 -0.16 -12.99
C MET A 315 -4.77 -1.52 -13.17
N LEU A 316 -5.14 -2.50 -12.34
CA LEU A 316 -4.50 -3.83 -12.40
C LEU A 316 -4.95 -4.63 -13.64
N ASP A 317 -6.20 -4.49 -14.10
CA ASP A 317 -6.66 -5.05 -15.38
C ASP A 317 -5.80 -4.52 -16.54
N HIS A 318 -5.56 -3.21 -16.58
CA HIS A 318 -4.66 -2.58 -17.55
C HIS A 318 -3.25 -3.17 -17.48
N ASN A 319 -2.63 -3.17 -16.30
CA ASN A 319 -1.26 -3.65 -16.14
C ASN A 319 -1.12 -5.13 -16.50
N ILE A 320 -2.01 -5.99 -16.03
CA ILE A 320 -2.04 -7.42 -16.37
C ILE A 320 -2.18 -7.63 -17.88
N THR A 321 -3.13 -6.95 -18.50
CA THR A 321 -3.41 -7.06 -19.93
C THR A 321 -2.22 -6.60 -20.75
N LEU A 322 -1.65 -5.44 -20.41
CA LEU A 322 -0.55 -4.83 -21.14
C LEU A 322 0.74 -5.67 -21.04
N VAL A 323 1.10 -6.11 -19.84
CA VAL A 323 2.28 -6.96 -19.61
C VAL A 323 2.13 -8.32 -20.29
N ALA A 324 0.97 -8.98 -20.14
CA ALA A 324 0.74 -10.27 -20.81
C ALA A 324 0.94 -10.16 -22.33
N ARG A 325 0.30 -9.18 -22.97
CA ARG A 325 0.41 -8.97 -24.43
C ARG A 325 1.82 -8.52 -24.84
N GLY A 326 2.42 -7.61 -24.09
CA GLY A 326 3.76 -7.07 -24.37
C GLY A 326 4.87 -8.12 -24.27
N LEU A 327 4.71 -9.14 -23.42
CA LEU A 327 5.63 -10.26 -23.26
C LEU A 327 5.26 -11.48 -24.10
N GLY A 328 4.27 -11.37 -25.01
CA GLY A 328 3.90 -12.42 -25.95
C GLY A 328 2.94 -13.47 -25.40
N GLY A 329 2.26 -13.19 -24.29
CA GLY A 329 1.14 -13.97 -23.77
C GLY A 329 -0.20 -13.56 -24.39
N GLU A 330 -1.28 -14.11 -23.84
CA GLU A 330 -2.65 -13.92 -24.33
C GLU A 330 -3.50 -13.18 -23.28
N ALA A 331 -4.06 -12.04 -23.68
CA ALA A 331 -5.07 -11.31 -22.92
C ALA A 331 -6.03 -10.61 -23.89
N PRO A 332 -7.34 -10.47 -23.53
CA PRO A 332 -8.28 -9.70 -24.33
C PRO A 332 -7.83 -8.24 -24.46
N GLU A 333 -8.00 -7.63 -25.63
CA GLU A 333 -7.56 -6.24 -25.86
C GLU A 333 -8.25 -5.23 -24.93
N GLY A 334 -9.54 -5.42 -24.68
CA GLY A 334 -10.31 -4.59 -23.74
C GLY A 334 -10.19 -5.01 -22.27
N GLY A 335 -9.24 -5.90 -21.92
CA GLY A 335 -9.03 -6.39 -20.56
C GLY A 335 -10.08 -7.39 -20.08
N MET A 336 -10.08 -7.65 -18.77
CA MET A 336 -10.97 -8.60 -18.09
C MET A 336 -12.46 -8.27 -18.31
N GLN A 337 -12.79 -6.98 -18.24
CA GLN A 337 -14.17 -6.49 -18.33
C GLN A 337 -14.53 -5.87 -19.69
N GLY A 338 -13.61 -5.84 -20.65
CA GLY A 338 -13.81 -5.18 -21.94
C GLY A 338 -13.92 -3.65 -21.85
N LYS A 339 -13.37 -3.05 -20.78
CA LYS A 339 -13.51 -1.62 -20.46
C LYS A 339 -12.23 -0.81 -20.65
N LEU A 340 -11.09 -1.47 -20.90
CA LEU A 340 -9.84 -0.75 -21.13
C LEU A 340 -9.96 0.13 -22.36
N SER A 341 -9.52 1.37 -22.26
CA SER A 341 -9.37 2.28 -23.38
C SER A 341 -8.36 1.69 -24.37
N HIS A 342 -8.70 1.71 -25.68
CA HIS A 342 -7.77 1.21 -26.67
C HIS A 342 -6.50 2.07 -26.68
N ALA A 343 -5.35 1.43 -26.55
CA ALA A 343 -4.05 2.10 -26.67
C ALA A 343 -3.94 2.70 -28.10
N GLY A 344 -4.39 3.93 -28.28
CA GLY A 344 -4.43 4.62 -29.57
C GLY A 344 -5.28 5.88 -29.58
N GLU A 345 -6.20 6.04 -28.63
CA GLU A 345 -6.96 7.28 -28.43
C GLU A 345 -6.36 8.14 -27.30
N SER A 346 -5.06 8.42 -27.38
CA SER A 346 -4.52 9.55 -26.63
C SER A 346 -5.16 10.81 -27.23
N SER A 347 -6.07 11.41 -26.46
CA SER A 347 -6.69 12.69 -26.73
C SER A 347 -5.63 13.72 -27.11
N GLY A 348 -5.41 13.88 -28.43
CA GLY A 348 -4.80 15.10 -28.94
C GLY A 348 -5.74 16.26 -28.67
N GLN A 349 -5.46 17.02 -27.64
CA GLN A 349 -5.85 18.43 -27.50
C GLN A 349 -4.72 19.21 -26.85
#